data_cb01507d1e11bb9285c5d779e6ac6b91
#
_entry.id   cb01507d1e11bb9285c5d779e6ac6b91
#
_cell.length_a   1.000
_cell.length_b   1.000
_cell.length_c   1.000
_cell.angle_alpha   90.00
_cell.angle_beta   90.00
_cell.angle_gamma   90.00
#
_symmetry.space_group_name_H-M   'P 1'
#
loop_
_entity.id
_entity.type
_entity.pdbx_description
1 polymer ?
#
loop_
_entity_poly.entity_id
_entity_poly.type
_entity_poly.pdbx_seq_one_letter_code
_entity_poly.pdbx_strand_id
1 'polypeptide(L)'
;MTRLFNGPKNSITDIDGFLVGNAQDDHIKSGVTVLTRSTSFRASVNILGGAPGTKETDLLSPDKIVENIDGIVLAGGSAFGLDASSGVMDCLRGQNRGFDTGGGIKVPIVPSAILFDLKNGGFKEWDINPYRELGRNAFLKVSDDFEIGSVGAGCGATTSVVK
;
A
#
# COMPACT_ATOMS: atom_id res chain seq x y z
N MET A 1 14.17 -31.32 -7.50
CA MET A 1 14.01 -29.86 -7.52
C MET A 1 12.77 -29.51 -8.31
N THR A 2 11.76 -28.92 -7.71
CA THR A 2 10.57 -28.45 -8.44
C THR A 2 10.96 -27.25 -9.28
N ARG A 3 10.79 -27.33 -10.59
CA ARG A 3 11.07 -26.23 -11.51
C ARG A 3 10.00 -25.16 -11.33
N LEU A 4 10.39 -23.95 -10.94
CA LEU A 4 9.49 -22.81 -10.86
C LEU A 4 9.26 -22.23 -12.27
N PHE A 5 8.03 -21.94 -12.60
CA PHE A 5 7.64 -21.28 -13.84
C PHE A 5 6.98 -19.96 -13.50
N ASN A 6 7.22 -18.96 -14.34
CA ASN A 6 6.50 -17.69 -14.24
C ASN A 6 5.02 -17.90 -14.55
N GLY A 7 4.16 -17.12 -13.90
CA GLY A 7 2.76 -17.01 -14.30
C GLY A 7 2.61 -16.31 -15.66
N PRO A 8 1.40 -16.32 -16.24
CA PRO A 8 1.14 -15.75 -17.57
C PRO A 8 1.55 -14.30 -17.77
N LYS A 9 1.36 -13.47 -16.74
CA LYS A 9 1.72 -12.04 -16.75
C LYS A 9 3.07 -11.78 -16.08
N ASN A 10 3.66 -12.77 -15.39
CA ASN A 10 4.80 -12.62 -14.50
C ASN A 10 4.56 -11.49 -13.46
N SER A 11 3.37 -11.44 -12.92
CA SER A 11 2.85 -10.39 -12.06
C SER A 11 2.21 -10.97 -10.80
N ILE A 12 2.08 -10.16 -9.74
CA ILE A 12 1.33 -10.55 -8.54
C ILE A 12 -0.13 -10.84 -8.84
N THR A 13 -0.67 -10.26 -9.88
CA THR A 13 -2.05 -10.48 -10.34
C THR A 13 -2.25 -11.79 -11.10
N ASP A 14 -1.21 -12.60 -11.30
CA ASP A 14 -1.34 -14.02 -11.68
C ASP A 14 -1.99 -14.87 -10.57
N ILE A 15 -1.99 -14.35 -9.35
CA ILE A 15 -2.73 -14.95 -8.23
C ILE A 15 -4.16 -14.40 -8.24
N ASP A 16 -5.11 -15.29 -8.46
CA ASP A 16 -6.52 -14.94 -8.61
C ASP A 16 -7.04 -14.00 -7.52
N GLY A 17 -7.72 -12.95 -7.97
CA GLY A 17 -8.40 -11.98 -7.15
C GLY A 17 -7.54 -10.87 -6.57
N PHE A 18 -6.19 -10.89 -6.74
CA PHE A 18 -5.37 -9.75 -6.39
C PHE A 18 -5.49 -8.65 -7.45
N LEU A 19 -5.60 -7.42 -6.95
CA LEU A 19 -5.69 -6.21 -7.74
C LEU A 19 -4.66 -5.20 -7.23
N VAL A 20 -4.07 -4.45 -8.15
CA VAL A 20 -3.12 -3.38 -7.83
C VAL A 20 -3.60 -2.07 -8.42
N GLY A 21 -3.49 -0.99 -7.66
CA GLY A 21 -3.77 0.35 -8.14
C GLY A 21 -2.68 1.33 -7.78
N ASN A 22 -2.40 2.23 -8.71
CA ASN A 22 -1.38 3.27 -8.58
C ASN A 22 -2.00 4.65 -8.67
N ALA A 23 -1.53 5.57 -7.84
CA ALA A 23 -1.76 7.00 -7.97
C ALA A 23 -0.50 7.77 -7.61
N GLN A 24 -0.20 8.78 -8.39
CA GLN A 24 0.94 9.65 -8.16
C GLN A 24 0.57 11.11 -8.47
N ASP A 25 1.41 11.98 -7.98
CA ASP A 25 1.40 13.41 -8.30
C ASP A 25 2.80 13.82 -8.75
N ASP A 26 2.92 14.18 -10.02
CA ASP A 26 4.20 14.51 -10.66
C ASP A 26 4.76 15.84 -10.15
N HIS A 27 3.94 16.72 -9.61
CA HIS A 27 4.38 17.97 -9.01
C HIS A 27 5.12 17.72 -7.69
N ILE A 28 4.60 16.84 -6.85
CA ILE A 28 5.30 16.43 -5.64
C ILE A 28 6.32 15.31 -5.89
N LYS A 29 6.34 14.70 -7.07
CA LYS A 29 7.19 13.55 -7.43
C LYS A 29 7.09 12.43 -6.38
N SER A 30 5.88 11.99 -6.10
CA SER A 30 5.61 10.94 -5.12
C SER A 30 4.29 10.26 -5.44
N GLY A 31 4.03 9.12 -4.83
CA GLY A 31 2.79 8.40 -5.10
C GLY A 31 2.54 7.24 -4.13
N VAL A 32 1.49 6.51 -4.42
CA VAL A 32 0.96 5.41 -3.61
C VAL A 32 0.59 4.24 -4.50
N THR A 33 0.94 3.04 -4.06
CA THR A 33 0.52 1.77 -4.65
C THR A 33 -0.31 1.01 -3.61
N VAL A 34 -1.44 0.49 -4.04
CA VAL A 34 -2.35 -0.32 -3.22
C VAL A 34 -2.46 -1.71 -3.79
N LEU A 35 -2.26 -2.73 -2.96
CA LEU A 35 -2.59 -4.12 -3.25
C LEU A 35 -3.83 -4.50 -2.44
N THR A 36 -4.86 -5.07 -3.07
CA THR A 36 -6.07 -5.54 -2.40
C THR A 36 -6.66 -6.77 -3.09
N ARG A 37 -7.69 -7.35 -2.49
CA ARG A 37 -8.54 -8.39 -3.07
C ARG A 37 -10.00 -8.06 -2.78
N SER A 38 -10.94 -8.73 -3.47
CA SER A 38 -12.38 -8.65 -3.14
C SER A 38 -12.70 -9.21 -1.75
N THR A 39 -11.89 -10.14 -1.25
CA THR A 39 -11.97 -10.73 0.10
C THR A 39 -10.71 -10.39 0.89
N SER A 40 -10.80 -10.40 2.21
CA SER A 40 -9.62 -10.29 3.07
C SER A 40 -8.66 -11.47 2.87
N PHE A 41 -7.39 -11.26 3.17
CA PHE A 41 -6.32 -12.25 2.95
C PHE A 41 -5.28 -12.20 4.08
N ARG A 42 -4.54 -13.29 4.24
CA ARG A 42 -3.43 -13.36 5.20
C ARG A 42 -2.19 -12.67 4.65
N ALA A 43 -1.48 -12.01 5.53
CA ALA A 43 -0.20 -11.39 5.22
C ALA A 43 0.79 -11.61 6.36
N SER A 44 2.07 -11.47 6.05
CA SER A 44 3.15 -11.46 7.02
C SER A 44 4.14 -10.35 6.69
N VAL A 45 4.95 -9.97 7.65
CA VAL A 45 5.94 -8.90 7.49
C VAL A 45 7.24 -9.29 8.17
N ASN A 46 8.34 -8.83 7.60
CA ASN A 46 9.64 -8.79 8.26
C ASN A 46 10.20 -7.37 8.14
N ILE A 47 10.48 -6.75 9.29
CA ILE A 47 10.92 -5.35 9.34
C ILE A 47 12.41 -5.34 9.64
N LEU A 48 13.20 -4.85 8.68
CA LEU A 48 14.65 -4.76 8.75
C LEU A 48 15.11 -3.32 8.49
N GLY A 49 16.35 -3.04 8.91
CA GLY A 49 16.98 -1.74 8.72
C GLY A 49 16.82 -0.80 9.90
N GLY A 50 17.52 0.34 9.83
CA GLY A 50 17.65 1.28 10.96
C GLY A 50 16.55 2.33 11.06
N ALA A 51 15.69 2.48 10.05
CA ALA A 51 14.64 3.50 10.03
C ALA A 51 13.37 2.97 9.34
N PRO A 52 12.73 1.94 9.88
CA PRO A 52 11.51 1.40 9.30
C PRO A 52 10.37 2.40 9.43
N GLY A 53 9.62 2.61 8.33
CA GLY A 53 8.41 3.41 8.31
C GLY A 53 7.23 2.53 7.96
N THR A 54 6.47 2.09 8.97
CA THR A 54 5.36 1.16 8.81
C THR A 54 4.18 1.52 9.70
N LYS A 55 3.00 1.07 9.33
CA LYS A 55 1.77 1.23 10.10
C LYS A 55 1.03 -0.10 10.14
N GLU A 56 0.49 -0.47 11.30
CA GLU A 56 -0.36 -1.66 11.54
C GLU A 56 0.37 -2.99 11.28
N THR A 57 1.70 -3.02 11.30
CA THR A 57 2.49 -4.21 10.99
C THR A 57 2.59 -5.20 12.14
N ASP A 58 2.49 -4.76 13.39
CA ASP A 58 2.49 -5.65 14.57
C ASP A 58 1.30 -6.62 14.56
N LEU A 59 0.19 -6.20 13.94
CA LEU A 59 -1.00 -7.02 13.77
C LEU A 59 -0.75 -8.27 12.90
N LEU A 60 0.27 -8.25 12.05
CA LEU A 60 0.60 -9.35 11.14
C LEU A 60 1.34 -10.51 11.84
N SER A 61 1.67 -10.38 13.12
CA SER A 61 2.26 -11.47 13.89
C SER A 61 1.25 -12.59 14.08
N PRO A 62 1.68 -13.86 13.99
CA PRO A 62 0.77 -15.03 13.99
C PRO A 62 0.04 -15.27 15.32
N ASP A 63 0.45 -14.58 16.38
CA ASP A 63 -0.15 -14.63 17.72
C ASP A 63 -1.31 -13.61 17.90
N LYS A 64 -1.65 -12.85 16.86
CA LYS A 64 -2.69 -11.81 16.92
C LYS A 64 -4.07 -12.37 16.54
N ILE A 65 -5.11 -11.72 17.09
CA ILE A 65 -6.51 -12.15 16.91
C ILE A 65 -6.98 -11.89 15.47
N VAL A 66 -6.53 -10.80 14.84
CA VAL A 66 -6.94 -10.45 13.48
C VAL A 66 -6.03 -11.19 12.50
N GLU A 67 -6.57 -12.21 11.84
CA GLU A 67 -5.79 -13.09 10.95
C GLU A 67 -5.69 -12.56 9.51
N ASN A 68 -6.59 -11.68 9.11
CA ASN A 68 -6.70 -11.24 7.72
C ASN A 68 -6.67 -9.72 7.62
N ILE A 69 -6.15 -9.23 6.49
CA ILE A 69 -6.11 -7.83 6.13
C ILE A 69 -6.95 -7.57 4.87
N ASP A 70 -7.26 -6.31 4.59
CA ASP A 70 -8.08 -5.92 3.44
C ASP A 70 -7.28 -5.29 2.32
N GLY A 71 -6.06 -4.86 2.60
CA GLY A 71 -5.13 -4.31 1.62
C GLY A 71 -3.76 -4.03 2.20
N ILE A 72 -2.80 -3.80 1.33
CA ILE A 72 -1.44 -3.34 1.66
C ILE A 72 -1.21 -2.04 0.91
N VAL A 73 -0.58 -1.08 1.57
CA VAL A 73 -0.22 0.21 0.98
C VAL A 73 1.29 0.39 0.99
N LEU A 74 1.83 0.73 -0.17
CA LEU A 74 3.19 1.24 -0.31
C LEU A 74 3.09 2.72 -0.70
N ALA A 75 3.87 3.59 -0.08
CA ALA A 75 3.80 5.02 -0.33
C ALA A 75 5.18 5.68 -0.34
N GLY A 76 5.33 6.74 -1.11
CA GLY A 76 6.37 7.73 -0.90
C GLY A 76 6.12 8.58 0.35
N GLY A 77 6.85 9.68 0.51
CA GLY A 77 6.56 10.69 1.52
C GLY A 77 7.08 10.40 2.92
N SER A 78 7.89 9.35 3.12
CA SER A 78 8.35 8.98 4.46
C SER A 78 7.15 8.79 5.41
N ALA A 79 7.24 9.20 6.66
CA ALA A 79 6.17 9.05 7.64
C ALA A 79 4.83 9.69 7.22
N PHE A 80 4.85 10.76 6.40
CA PHE A 80 3.62 11.35 5.86
C PHE A 80 2.84 10.37 4.97
N GLY A 81 3.55 9.50 4.24
CA GLY A 81 2.97 8.49 3.37
C GLY A 81 2.15 7.42 4.11
N LEU A 82 2.36 7.24 5.41
CA LEU A 82 1.58 6.31 6.24
C LEU A 82 0.08 6.68 6.27
N ASP A 83 -0.26 7.94 6.00
CA ASP A 83 -1.65 8.38 5.93
C ASP A 83 -2.40 7.87 4.69
N ALA A 84 -1.69 7.40 3.67
CA ALA A 84 -2.30 6.80 2.48
C ALA A 84 -3.23 5.63 2.83
N SER A 85 -2.86 4.82 3.82
CA SER A 85 -3.71 3.71 4.28
C SER A 85 -5.06 4.19 4.84
N SER A 86 -5.13 5.39 5.43
CA SER A 86 -6.39 5.97 5.91
C SER A 86 -7.35 6.26 4.76
N GLY A 87 -6.85 6.74 3.62
CA GLY A 87 -7.66 6.93 2.40
C GLY A 87 -8.21 5.62 1.83
N VAL A 88 -7.40 4.56 1.87
CA VAL A 88 -7.84 3.20 1.47
C VAL A 88 -8.90 2.66 2.43
N MET A 89 -8.71 2.86 3.74
CA MET A 89 -9.69 2.45 4.77
C MET A 89 -11.05 3.12 4.57
N ASP A 90 -11.08 4.40 4.20
CA ASP A 90 -12.33 5.12 3.88
C ASP A 90 -13.09 4.43 2.73
N CYS A 91 -12.38 4.05 1.67
CA CYS A 91 -12.98 3.34 0.53
C CYS A 91 -13.51 1.96 0.91
N LEU A 92 -12.72 1.18 1.64
CA LEU A 92 -13.11 -0.15 2.12
C LEU A 92 -14.31 -0.09 3.05
N ARG A 93 -14.36 0.89 3.96
CA ARG A 93 -15.51 1.14 4.82
C ARG A 93 -16.77 1.44 4.00
N GLY A 94 -16.65 2.25 2.96
CA GLY A 94 -17.76 2.52 2.02
C GLY A 94 -18.30 1.27 1.32
N GLN A 95 -17.44 0.24 1.17
CA GLN A 95 -17.80 -1.07 0.63
C GLN A 95 -18.26 -2.07 1.71
N ASN A 96 -18.41 -1.65 2.95
CA ASN A 96 -18.74 -2.50 4.11
C ASN A 96 -17.72 -3.67 4.28
N ARG A 97 -16.44 -3.40 4.06
CA ARG A 97 -15.31 -4.34 4.20
C ARG A 97 -14.53 -4.06 5.47
N GLY A 98 -13.91 -5.10 6.03
CA GLY A 98 -13.08 -5.02 7.21
C GLY A 98 -13.34 -6.16 8.20
N PHE A 99 -12.56 -6.18 9.27
CA PHE A 99 -12.72 -7.07 10.41
C PHE A 99 -14.05 -6.75 11.12
N ASP A 100 -14.88 -7.77 11.34
CA ASP A 100 -16.17 -7.61 12.04
C ASP A 100 -15.93 -7.56 13.54
N THR A 101 -16.23 -6.39 14.13
CA THR A 101 -16.12 -6.18 15.58
C THR A 101 -17.40 -6.56 16.34
N GLY A 102 -18.41 -7.04 15.62
CA GLY A 102 -19.77 -7.23 16.13
C GLY A 102 -20.63 -5.97 15.99
N GLY A 103 -21.95 -6.15 16.13
CA GLY A 103 -22.89 -5.02 16.04
C GLY A 103 -22.98 -4.34 14.66
N GLY A 104 -22.46 -5.00 13.61
CA GLY A 104 -22.49 -4.46 12.24
C GLY A 104 -21.38 -3.46 11.92
N ILE A 105 -20.42 -3.27 12.82
CA ILE A 105 -19.28 -2.38 12.62
C ILE A 105 -18.10 -3.19 12.07
N LYS A 106 -17.62 -2.81 10.89
CA LYS A 106 -16.42 -3.36 10.27
C LYS A 106 -15.29 -2.35 10.25
N VAL A 107 -14.09 -2.82 10.60
CA VAL A 107 -12.87 -2.02 10.63
C VAL A 107 -11.91 -2.55 9.58
N PRO A 108 -11.66 -1.81 8.49
CA PRO A 108 -10.67 -2.21 7.48
C PRO A 108 -9.27 -2.27 8.08
N ILE A 109 -8.55 -3.33 7.78
CA ILE A 109 -7.16 -3.52 8.22
C ILE A 109 -6.24 -3.34 7.01
N VAL A 110 -5.45 -2.26 7.03
CA VAL A 110 -4.63 -1.84 5.89
C VAL A 110 -3.21 -1.49 6.34
N PRO A 111 -2.35 -2.50 6.53
CA PRO A 111 -0.95 -2.26 6.81
C PRO A 111 -0.27 -1.46 5.71
N SER A 112 0.72 -0.64 6.09
CA SER A 112 1.47 0.15 5.13
C SER A 112 2.96 0.21 5.42
N ALA A 113 3.74 0.44 4.36
CA ALA A 113 5.16 0.74 4.42
C ALA A 113 5.49 1.90 3.49
N ILE A 114 6.55 2.63 3.84
CA ILE A 114 6.95 3.82 3.09
C ILE A 114 8.39 3.73 2.60
N LEU A 115 8.68 4.57 1.61
CA LEU A 115 10.03 4.94 1.22
C LEU A 115 10.25 6.44 1.40
N PHE A 116 11.52 6.85 1.47
CA PHE A 116 11.91 8.24 1.63
C PHE A 116 12.21 8.87 0.27
N ASP A 117 11.32 9.74 -0.20
CA ASP A 117 11.44 10.48 -1.46
C ASP A 117 11.33 12.00 -1.29
N LEU A 118 11.42 12.51 -0.07
CA LEU A 118 11.23 13.93 0.23
C LEU A 118 12.32 14.85 -0.34
N LYS A 119 13.46 14.29 -0.76
CA LYS A 119 14.60 15.05 -1.32
C LYS A 119 14.78 14.85 -2.82
N ASN A 120 13.79 14.38 -3.54
CA ASN A 120 13.85 14.06 -4.97
C ASN A 120 13.58 15.26 -5.91
N GLY A 121 13.49 16.48 -5.38
CA GLY A 121 13.27 17.70 -6.15
C GLY A 121 11.82 18.00 -6.51
N GLY A 122 10.83 17.24 -6.02
CA GLY A 122 9.42 17.60 -6.14
C GLY A 122 9.00 18.64 -5.09
N PHE A 123 7.86 19.28 -5.31
CA PHE A 123 7.27 20.25 -4.37
C PHE A 123 6.86 19.54 -3.07
N LYS A 124 7.33 20.02 -1.91
CA LYS A 124 7.09 19.42 -0.60
C LYS A 124 6.49 20.40 0.42
N GLU A 125 6.14 21.62 -0.01
CA GLU A 125 5.59 22.66 0.87
C GLU A 125 4.05 22.66 0.83
N TRP A 126 3.46 21.48 1.03
CA TRP A 126 2.01 21.35 1.10
C TRP A 126 1.49 21.66 2.51
N ASP A 127 0.36 22.36 2.62
CA ASP A 127 -0.33 22.62 3.88
C ASP A 127 -1.10 21.40 4.39
N ILE A 128 -1.67 20.63 3.45
CA ILE A 128 -2.43 19.41 3.74
C ILE A 128 -1.68 18.20 3.19
N ASN A 129 -1.51 17.18 4.02
CA ASN A 129 -0.87 15.92 3.64
C ASN A 129 -1.59 15.28 2.43
N PRO A 130 -0.93 15.14 1.26
CA PRO A 130 -1.59 14.65 0.04
C PRO A 130 -1.79 13.13 0.01
N TYR A 131 -1.14 12.38 0.90
CA TYR A 131 -1.06 10.92 0.79
C TYR A 131 -2.39 10.23 1.07
N ARG A 132 -3.24 10.78 1.93
CA ARG A 132 -4.58 10.22 2.16
C ARG A 132 -5.40 10.19 0.86
N GLU A 133 -5.39 11.29 0.12
CA GLU A 133 -6.10 11.38 -1.16
C GLU A 133 -5.43 10.52 -2.24
N LEU A 134 -4.11 10.47 -2.27
CA LEU A 134 -3.38 9.57 -3.18
C LEU A 134 -3.71 8.09 -2.88
N GLY A 135 -3.80 7.71 -1.62
CA GLY A 135 -4.21 6.36 -1.22
C GLY A 135 -5.62 6.01 -1.69
N ARG A 136 -6.57 6.94 -1.50
CA ARG A 136 -7.93 6.83 -2.02
C ARG A 136 -7.95 6.66 -3.54
N ASN A 137 -7.22 7.50 -4.26
CA ASN A 137 -7.15 7.50 -5.71
C ASN A 137 -6.50 6.22 -6.26
N ALA A 138 -5.46 5.70 -5.59
CA ALA A 138 -4.85 4.43 -5.92
C ALA A 138 -5.84 3.27 -5.75
N PHE A 139 -6.59 3.24 -4.64
CA PHE A 139 -7.60 2.21 -4.41
C PHE A 139 -8.73 2.23 -5.46
N LEU A 140 -9.16 3.40 -5.90
CA LEU A 140 -10.20 3.52 -6.92
C LEU A 140 -9.76 3.07 -8.32
N LYS A 141 -8.45 2.92 -8.54
CA LYS A 141 -7.84 2.48 -9.80
C LYS A 141 -7.36 1.03 -9.78
N VAL A 142 -7.73 0.24 -8.77
CA VAL A 142 -7.25 -1.15 -8.69
C VAL A 142 -7.74 -1.98 -9.88
N SER A 143 -6.81 -2.73 -10.46
CA SER A 143 -7.04 -3.61 -11.61
C SER A 143 -6.12 -4.83 -11.52
N ASP A 144 -6.43 -5.87 -12.26
CA ASP A 144 -5.54 -7.02 -12.50
C ASP A 144 -4.51 -6.75 -13.62
N ASP A 145 -4.72 -5.67 -14.37
CA ASP A 145 -3.78 -5.10 -15.34
C ASP A 145 -3.36 -3.70 -14.85
N PHE A 146 -2.11 -3.55 -14.46
CA PHE A 146 -1.58 -2.32 -13.84
C PHE A 146 -0.18 -2.01 -14.34
N GLU A 147 0.16 -0.74 -14.36
CA GLU A 147 1.49 -0.26 -14.72
C GLU A 147 2.52 -0.58 -13.63
N ILE A 148 3.75 -0.89 -14.06
CA ILE A 148 4.93 -1.09 -13.21
C ILE A 148 6.02 -0.07 -13.57
N GLY A 149 6.96 0.15 -12.66
CA GLY A 149 8.09 1.07 -12.85
C GLY A 149 7.94 2.35 -12.05
N SER A 150 8.16 3.51 -12.69
CA SER A 150 8.10 4.82 -12.02
C SER A 150 6.66 5.34 -11.87
N VAL A 151 5.80 4.51 -11.31
CA VAL A 151 4.38 4.81 -11.06
C VAL A 151 4.01 4.49 -9.62
N GLY A 152 2.94 5.08 -9.11
CA GLY A 152 2.50 4.89 -7.74
C GLY A 152 3.62 5.21 -6.74
N ALA A 153 3.86 4.32 -5.78
CA ALA A 153 4.96 4.48 -4.80
C ALA A 153 6.35 4.54 -5.47
N GLY A 154 6.49 4.00 -6.68
CA GLY A 154 7.72 4.05 -7.47
C GLY A 154 8.00 5.40 -8.14
N CYS A 155 7.02 6.30 -8.23
CA CYS A 155 7.11 7.56 -8.99
C CYS A 155 8.29 8.44 -8.56
N GLY A 156 8.50 8.59 -7.26
CA GLY A 156 9.60 9.40 -6.72
C GLY A 156 10.73 8.60 -6.08
N ALA A 157 10.68 7.28 -6.20
CA ALA A 157 11.62 6.39 -5.55
C ALA A 157 13.03 6.54 -6.13
N THR A 158 14.02 6.55 -5.24
CA THR A 158 15.43 6.53 -5.60
C THR A 158 16.12 5.36 -4.90
N THR A 159 17.07 4.73 -5.61
CA THR A 159 17.92 3.68 -5.04
C THR A 159 19.29 4.24 -4.68
N SER A 160 19.91 3.65 -3.65
CA SER A 160 21.26 3.95 -3.19
C SER A 160 21.52 5.42 -2.82
N VAL A 161 21.22 5.77 -1.59
CA VAL A 161 21.92 6.88 -0.96
C VAL A 161 23.30 6.35 -0.55
N VAL A 162 24.27 6.54 -1.40
CA VAL A 162 25.68 6.30 -1.01
C VAL A 162 26.05 7.40 -0.03
N LYS A 163 26.38 7.01 1.19
CA LYS A 163 27.05 7.90 2.15
C LYS A 163 28.50 8.04 1.77
#